data_5ebc56547d1fccff1c3d1d2c20bbd368
#
_entry.id   5ebc56547d1fccff1c3d1d2c20bbd368
#
_cell.length_a   1.000
_cell.length_b   1.000
_cell.length_c   1.000
_cell.angle_alpha   90.00
_cell.angle_beta   90.00
_cell.angle_gamma   90.00
#
_symmetry.space_group_name_H-M   'P 1'
#
loop_
_entity.id
_entity.type
_entity.pdbx_description
1 polymer ?
#
loop_
_entity_poly.entity_id
_entity_poly.type
_entity_poly.pdbx_seq_one_letter_code
_entity_poly.pdbx_strand_id
1 'polypeptide(L)'
;MKIFRHLALMTAVLVPVSMLWGRPVPVRQDTVAAGAGGHDAVGGGCIPVLSLAEEDLAYQAGEHFDFTVHYSWGIINSDVGKASVDLDTMTVDGRKVFHCAVYGKTVSWYDLLFKVREDFQSWFTTDGLVPLRFTRDTREGRYIARNTYNYMRNMPEPHIQADVYSSSSGQRNVELPLDSCTYDLPALFFLARNMDFDAVTPGVRYPMTFAIDDDVYNVYFILLGRETRKIKGLGHVRTIKFAAKLLAGEVFTGEEDMLIWVSDDDNRIPLMFEAPILVGTASGRLSGWSGLKHPFSSLVRSQGRQ
;
A
#
# COMPACT_ATOMS: atom_id res chain seq x y z
N MET A 1 -11.96 3.76 -28.12
CA MET A 1 -11.04 4.73 -27.47
C MET A 1 -11.22 4.79 -25.93
N LYS A 2 -12.33 4.35 -25.35
CA LYS A 2 -12.54 4.25 -23.87
C LYS A 2 -11.83 3.04 -23.24
N ILE A 3 -11.68 1.94 -23.96
CA ILE A 3 -11.08 0.68 -23.48
C ILE A 3 -9.59 0.85 -23.12
N PHE A 4 -8.86 1.72 -23.81
CA PHE A 4 -7.43 1.95 -23.55
C PHE A 4 -7.12 2.80 -22.31
N ARG A 5 -8.07 3.56 -21.77
CA ARG A 5 -7.90 4.29 -20.51
C ARG A 5 -7.88 3.39 -19.26
N HIS A 6 -8.48 2.20 -19.35
CA HIS A 6 -8.61 1.24 -18.25
C HIS A 6 -7.40 0.34 -18.11
N LEU A 7 -6.54 0.27 -19.11
CA LEU A 7 -5.32 -0.55 -19.09
C LEU A 7 -4.16 0.12 -18.33
N ALA A 8 -4.32 1.37 -17.99
CA ALA A 8 -3.31 2.27 -17.43
C ALA A 8 -3.00 2.09 -15.95
N LEU A 9 -3.90 1.52 -15.23
CA LEU A 9 -3.85 1.53 -13.76
C LEU A 9 -3.23 0.27 -13.15
N MET A 10 -2.42 -0.41 -13.90
CA MET A 10 -1.87 -1.70 -13.51
C MET A 10 -0.63 -1.63 -12.63
N THR A 11 -0.05 -0.46 -12.45
CA THR A 11 0.99 -0.23 -11.44
C THR A 11 0.42 0.24 -10.10
N ALA A 12 -0.90 0.44 -10.05
CA ALA A 12 -1.62 1.04 -8.93
C ALA A 12 -1.82 0.16 -7.70
N VAL A 13 -1.14 -0.95 -7.54
CA VAL A 13 -1.35 -1.80 -6.38
C VAL A 13 -0.44 -1.45 -5.20
N LEU A 14 0.57 -0.62 -5.43
CA LEU A 14 1.19 0.17 -4.36
C LEU A 14 0.65 1.61 -4.35
N VAL A 15 -0.25 1.93 -5.28
CA VAL A 15 -0.75 3.29 -5.49
C VAL A 15 -2.19 3.26 -5.96
N PRO A 16 -3.14 3.46 -5.10
CA PRO A 16 -4.49 3.80 -5.53
C PRO A 16 -4.63 5.31 -5.73
N VAL A 17 -5.54 5.67 -6.61
CA VAL A 17 -6.22 6.97 -6.65
C VAL A 17 -5.51 8.09 -7.37
N SER A 18 -5.54 8.06 -8.69
CA SER A 18 -5.40 9.28 -9.45
C SER A 18 -6.25 9.32 -10.71
N MET A 19 -7.55 9.00 -10.60
CA MET A 19 -8.51 9.34 -11.66
C MET A 19 -9.92 9.54 -11.10
N LEU A 20 -10.12 10.62 -10.36
CA LEU A 20 -11.44 11.23 -10.18
C LEU A 20 -11.59 12.38 -11.18
N TRP A 21 -11.97 12.06 -12.42
CA TRP A 21 -12.50 13.01 -13.39
C TRP A 21 -13.96 12.70 -13.68
N GLY A 22 -14.76 13.05 -12.77
CA GLY A 22 -16.18 13.23 -12.86
C GLY A 22 -16.54 14.21 -11.76
N ARG A 23 -17.39 15.20 -12.01
CA ARG A 23 -17.88 16.21 -11.09
C ARG A 23 -18.04 15.64 -9.67
N PRO A 24 -17.76 16.41 -8.61
CA PRO A 24 -18.01 15.95 -7.25
C PRO A 24 -19.49 15.57 -7.15
N VAL A 25 -19.77 14.28 -7.12
CA VAL A 25 -21.04 13.78 -6.59
C VAL A 25 -20.93 14.09 -5.11
N PRO A 26 -21.84 14.88 -4.52
CA PRO A 26 -21.81 15.11 -3.11
C PRO A 26 -21.90 13.73 -2.45
N VAL A 27 -20.86 13.34 -1.75
CA VAL A 27 -20.90 12.16 -0.86
C VAL A 27 -21.96 12.50 0.17
N ARG A 28 -23.14 11.94 -0.02
CA ARG A 28 -24.16 11.89 1.00
C ARG A 28 -23.49 11.19 2.17
N GLN A 29 -23.35 11.90 3.28
CA GLN A 29 -23.08 11.29 4.57
C GLN A 29 -24.25 10.38 4.87
N ASP A 30 -24.26 9.18 4.33
CA ASP A 30 -25.12 8.13 4.80
C ASP A 30 -24.61 7.78 6.19
N THR A 31 -25.28 8.34 7.19
CA THR A 31 -25.32 7.77 8.53
C THR A 31 -25.60 6.29 8.33
N VAL A 32 -24.56 5.46 8.51
CA VAL A 32 -24.65 4.02 8.46
C VAL A 32 -25.64 3.63 9.55
N ALA A 33 -26.89 3.41 9.15
CA ALA A 33 -27.87 2.76 9.98
C ALA A 33 -27.31 1.37 10.33
N ALA A 34 -27.21 1.09 11.62
CA ALA A 34 -26.83 -0.19 12.17
C ALA A 34 -27.69 -1.30 11.56
N GLY A 35 -27.14 -2.02 10.60
CA GLY A 35 -27.75 -3.16 9.90
C GLY A 35 -26.83 -4.36 9.99
N ALA A 36 -27.13 -5.22 10.94
CA ALA A 36 -26.85 -6.66 11.07
C ALA A 36 -25.54 -7.22 10.47
N GLY A 37 -24.54 -7.55 11.33
CA GLY A 37 -23.71 -8.74 11.13
C GLY A 37 -22.23 -8.52 10.86
N GLY A 38 -21.62 -7.37 11.13
CA GLY A 38 -20.15 -7.21 11.14
C GLY A 38 -19.70 -6.84 12.55
N HIS A 39 -18.83 -7.65 13.15
CA HIS A 39 -18.16 -7.26 14.39
C HIS A 39 -17.15 -6.15 14.04
N ASP A 40 -17.52 -4.89 14.27
CA ASP A 40 -16.57 -3.79 14.28
C ASP A 40 -15.66 -3.95 15.50
N ALA A 41 -14.35 -3.72 15.32
CA ALA A 41 -13.42 -3.73 16.45
C ALA A 41 -13.87 -2.69 17.48
N VAL A 42 -14.28 -3.16 18.65
CA VAL A 42 -14.67 -2.30 19.77
C VAL A 42 -13.41 -1.80 20.43
N GLY A 43 -12.96 -0.61 20.04
CA GLY A 43 -11.84 0.07 20.66
C GLY A 43 -11.27 1.11 19.69
N GLY A 44 -11.34 2.39 20.01
CA GLY A 44 -10.88 3.50 19.17
C GLY A 44 -9.35 3.57 19.00
N GLY A 45 -8.71 2.44 18.70
CA GLY A 45 -7.27 2.30 18.44
C GLY A 45 -7.00 1.96 16.98
N CYS A 46 -5.79 2.32 16.53
CA CYS A 46 -5.24 1.88 15.26
C CYS A 46 -5.05 0.36 15.24
N ILE A 47 -4.53 -0.17 14.13
CA ILE A 47 -4.13 -1.58 14.00
C ILE A 47 -3.36 -2.06 15.23
N PRO A 48 -3.69 -3.23 15.83
CA PRO A 48 -2.85 -3.83 16.85
C PRO A 48 -1.46 -4.11 16.30
N VAL A 49 -0.44 -3.55 16.94
CA VAL A 49 0.95 -3.73 16.53
C VAL A 49 1.77 -4.27 17.69
N LEU A 50 2.82 -5.02 17.38
CA LEU A 50 3.90 -5.34 18.31
C LEU A 50 4.62 -4.06 18.71
N SER A 51 5.67 -4.20 19.54
CA SER A 51 6.54 -3.06 19.84
C SER A 51 6.96 -2.35 18.54
N LEU A 52 6.91 -1.01 18.54
CA LEU A 52 7.41 -0.17 17.46
C LEU A 52 8.76 0.49 17.82
N ALA A 53 9.47 -0.01 18.83
CA ALA A 53 10.86 0.33 19.07
C ALA A 53 11.73 -0.18 17.91
N GLU A 54 12.73 0.58 17.48
CA GLU A 54 13.53 0.27 16.28
C GLU A 54 14.14 -1.15 16.34
N GLU A 55 14.60 -1.58 17.51
CA GLU A 55 15.19 -2.91 17.72
C GLU A 55 14.20 -4.07 17.53
N ASP A 56 12.90 -3.83 17.77
CA ASP A 56 11.85 -4.86 17.73
C ASP A 56 11.16 -4.96 16.36
N LEU A 57 11.42 -4.00 15.44
CA LEU A 57 10.79 -4.00 14.12
C LEU A 57 11.13 -5.26 13.32
N ALA A 58 10.19 -5.74 12.52
CA ALA A 58 10.34 -6.91 11.62
C ALA A 58 11.36 -6.68 10.48
N TYR A 59 11.99 -5.51 10.40
CA TYR A 59 12.87 -5.08 9.32
C TYR A 59 13.99 -4.17 9.84
N GLN A 60 14.91 -3.84 8.96
CA GLN A 60 16.04 -2.95 9.22
C GLN A 60 16.35 -2.07 8.01
N ALA A 61 17.14 -1.01 8.19
CA ALA A 61 17.67 -0.23 7.09
C ALA A 61 18.55 -1.10 6.16
N GLY A 62 18.53 -0.80 4.86
CA GLY A 62 19.18 -1.58 3.81
C GLY A 62 18.30 -2.69 3.24
N GLU A 63 17.02 -2.81 3.65
CA GLU A 63 16.10 -3.72 2.98
C GLU A 63 15.72 -3.21 1.58
N HIS A 64 15.69 -4.14 0.64
CA HIS A 64 15.24 -3.92 -0.73
C HIS A 64 14.31 -5.02 -1.19
N PHE A 65 13.25 -4.65 -1.91
CA PHE A 65 12.30 -5.57 -2.52
C PHE A 65 12.06 -5.20 -3.99
N ASP A 66 12.05 -6.22 -4.86
CA ASP A 66 11.57 -6.11 -6.23
C ASP A 66 10.24 -6.84 -6.38
N PHE A 67 9.31 -6.23 -7.08
CA PHE A 67 8.01 -6.81 -7.43
C PHE A 67 7.81 -6.83 -8.94
N THR A 68 7.17 -7.90 -9.42
CA THR A 68 6.64 -7.97 -10.79
C THR A 68 5.13 -7.78 -10.74
N VAL A 69 4.64 -6.83 -11.52
CA VAL A 69 3.21 -6.55 -11.68
C VAL A 69 2.68 -7.29 -12.90
N HIS A 70 1.59 -8.01 -12.70
CA HIS A 70 0.94 -8.87 -13.67
C HIS A 70 -0.50 -8.43 -13.89
N TYR A 71 -0.98 -8.58 -15.13
CA TYR A 71 -2.36 -8.30 -15.50
C TYR A 71 -3.01 -9.48 -16.20
N SER A 72 -4.26 -9.74 -15.81
CA SER A 72 -5.07 -10.79 -16.37
C SER A 72 -6.45 -10.27 -16.76
N TRP A 73 -6.81 -10.38 -18.04
CA TRP A 73 -8.15 -10.10 -18.55
C TRP A 73 -8.39 -10.84 -19.86
N GLY A 74 -9.39 -11.72 -19.88
CA GLY A 74 -9.69 -12.54 -21.05
C GLY A 74 -8.48 -13.33 -21.52
N ILE A 75 -8.00 -13.06 -22.73
CA ILE A 75 -6.79 -13.68 -23.31
C ILE A 75 -5.48 -12.99 -22.91
N ILE A 76 -5.57 -11.80 -22.30
CA ILE A 76 -4.39 -11.06 -21.84
C ILE A 76 -3.98 -11.63 -20.49
N ASN A 77 -2.74 -12.10 -20.40
CA ASN A 77 -2.15 -12.67 -19.18
C ASN A 77 -0.64 -12.44 -19.24
N SER A 78 -0.19 -11.29 -18.68
CA SER A 78 1.15 -10.80 -18.96
C SER A 78 1.73 -9.97 -17.81
N ASP A 79 3.05 -10.05 -17.66
CA ASP A 79 3.80 -9.17 -16.80
C ASP A 79 3.93 -7.78 -17.47
N VAL A 80 3.39 -6.73 -16.85
CA VAL A 80 3.22 -5.40 -17.44
C VAL A 80 4.04 -4.31 -16.74
N GLY A 81 4.52 -4.60 -15.53
CA GLY A 81 5.26 -3.62 -14.73
C GLY A 81 6.24 -4.25 -13.75
N LYS A 82 7.06 -3.39 -13.18
CA LYS A 82 7.96 -3.68 -12.06
C LYS A 82 7.85 -2.57 -11.05
N ALA A 83 8.02 -2.92 -9.78
CA ALA A 83 8.15 -1.96 -8.69
C ALA A 83 9.31 -2.37 -7.78
N SER A 84 9.93 -1.40 -7.12
CA SER A 84 10.91 -1.63 -6.06
C SER A 84 10.54 -0.82 -4.81
N VAL A 85 10.94 -1.34 -3.67
CA VAL A 85 10.82 -0.69 -2.36
C VAL A 85 12.17 -0.76 -1.69
N ASP A 86 12.72 0.38 -1.33
CA ASP A 86 14.00 0.54 -0.64
C ASP A 86 13.75 1.21 0.72
N LEU A 87 14.35 0.68 1.78
CA LEU A 87 14.29 1.26 3.12
C LEU A 87 15.69 1.55 3.63
N ASP A 88 15.97 2.82 3.89
CA ASP A 88 17.22 3.25 4.52
C ASP A 88 16.96 4.15 5.73
N THR A 89 18.02 4.54 6.43
CA THR A 89 17.96 5.58 7.44
C THR A 89 18.71 6.82 7.00
N MET A 90 18.21 7.99 7.42
CA MET A 90 18.90 9.26 7.23
C MET A 90 18.69 10.16 8.45
N THR A 91 19.41 11.27 8.49
CA THR A 91 19.23 12.28 9.55
C THR A 91 18.48 13.48 8.99
N VAL A 92 17.34 13.81 9.61
CA VAL A 92 16.54 14.98 9.30
C VAL A 92 16.41 15.80 10.59
N ASP A 93 16.82 17.07 10.57
CA ASP A 93 16.81 17.98 11.72
C ASP A 93 17.45 17.39 12.99
N GLY A 94 18.57 16.66 12.81
CA GLY A 94 19.33 16.02 13.88
C GLY A 94 18.69 14.73 14.44
N ARG A 95 17.58 14.25 13.87
CA ARG A 95 16.90 13.00 14.26
C ARG A 95 17.11 11.93 13.21
N LYS A 96 17.39 10.70 13.65
CA LYS A 96 17.40 9.52 12.79
C LYS A 96 15.97 9.20 12.37
N VAL A 97 15.74 9.01 11.08
CA VAL A 97 14.45 8.64 10.49
C VAL A 97 14.64 7.54 9.47
N PHE A 98 13.62 6.74 9.24
CA PHE A 98 13.55 5.90 8.05
C PHE A 98 13.21 6.77 6.84
N HIS A 99 13.82 6.42 5.72
CA HIS A 99 13.48 6.91 4.39
C HIS A 99 13.11 5.71 3.53
N CYS A 100 11.87 5.66 3.09
CA CYS A 100 11.38 4.64 2.18
C CYS A 100 11.19 5.24 0.80
N ALA A 101 11.83 4.62 -0.20
CA ALA A 101 11.67 4.95 -1.61
C ALA A 101 10.93 3.83 -2.34
N VAL A 102 9.85 4.17 -3.04
CA VAL A 102 9.06 3.23 -3.84
C VAL A 102 9.04 3.70 -5.29
N TYR A 103 9.53 2.86 -6.21
CA TYR A 103 9.52 3.15 -7.64
C TYR A 103 8.66 2.13 -8.38
N GLY A 104 7.82 2.62 -9.28
CA GLY A 104 6.99 1.80 -10.15
C GLY A 104 7.16 2.18 -11.61
N LYS A 105 7.21 1.18 -12.50
CA LYS A 105 7.26 1.42 -13.94
C LYS A 105 6.67 0.30 -14.76
N THR A 106 6.04 0.65 -15.87
CA THR A 106 5.67 -0.31 -16.92
C THR A 106 6.89 -0.84 -17.65
N VAL A 107 6.80 -2.07 -18.17
CA VAL A 107 7.84 -2.68 -19.01
C VAL A 107 7.85 -2.04 -20.41
N SER A 108 8.98 -2.11 -21.11
CA SER A 108 9.23 -1.36 -22.34
C SER A 108 8.20 -1.60 -23.44
N TRP A 109 7.73 -2.85 -23.62
CA TRP A 109 6.71 -3.14 -24.64
C TRP A 109 5.35 -2.55 -24.28
N TYR A 110 5.04 -2.46 -22.97
CA TYR A 110 3.78 -1.89 -22.48
C TYR A 110 3.82 -0.35 -22.52
N ASP A 111 4.99 0.26 -22.38
CA ASP A 111 5.19 1.71 -22.52
C ASP A 111 4.68 2.25 -23.86
N LEU A 112 4.69 1.42 -24.91
CA LEU A 112 4.15 1.79 -26.24
C LEU A 112 2.63 1.97 -26.21
N LEU A 113 1.94 1.28 -25.33
CA LEU A 113 0.49 1.35 -25.15
C LEU A 113 0.13 2.39 -24.09
N PHE A 114 0.78 2.29 -22.93
CA PHE A 114 0.54 3.17 -21.79
C PHE A 114 1.73 3.19 -20.83
N LYS A 115 2.36 4.34 -20.76
CA LYS A 115 3.56 4.54 -19.92
C LYS A 115 3.17 4.97 -18.52
N VAL A 116 3.64 4.23 -17.50
CA VAL A 116 3.49 4.56 -16.09
C VAL A 116 4.86 4.71 -15.43
N ARG A 117 4.99 5.73 -14.61
CA ARG A 117 6.14 5.99 -13.73
C ARG A 117 5.62 6.52 -12.41
N GLU A 118 6.03 5.85 -11.34
CA GLU A 118 5.69 6.19 -9.97
C GLU A 118 6.97 6.38 -9.18
N ASP A 119 7.02 7.44 -8.39
CA ASP A 119 8.07 7.75 -7.44
C ASP A 119 7.43 8.25 -6.14
N PHE A 120 7.54 7.44 -5.08
CA PHE A 120 7.03 7.76 -3.77
C PHE A 120 8.17 7.74 -2.78
N GLN A 121 8.27 8.80 -1.99
CA GLN A 121 9.28 8.94 -0.96
C GLN A 121 8.58 9.25 0.37
N SER A 122 8.88 8.49 1.39
CA SER A 122 8.32 8.69 2.74
C SER A 122 9.42 8.79 3.78
N TRP A 123 9.26 9.71 4.69
CA TRP A 123 10.11 9.89 5.87
C TRP A 123 9.27 9.70 7.11
N PHE A 124 9.64 8.76 7.95
CA PHE A 124 8.94 8.45 9.20
C PHE A 124 9.93 8.10 10.31
N THR A 125 9.51 8.26 11.56
CA THR A 125 10.39 8.03 12.71
C THR A 125 10.82 6.57 12.80
N THR A 126 12.03 6.30 13.32
CA THR A 126 12.50 4.93 13.58
C THR A 126 11.77 4.29 14.76
N ASP A 127 11.32 5.11 15.72
CA ASP A 127 10.45 4.69 16.82
C ASP A 127 9.01 5.14 16.56
N GLY A 128 8.06 4.25 16.66
CA GLY A 128 6.63 4.54 16.49
C GLY A 128 6.16 4.66 15.04
N LEU A 129 7.06 4.65 14.05
CA LEU A 129 6.78 4.73 12.60
C LEU A 129 5.86 5.90 12.22
N VAL A 130 6.04 7.03 12.89
CA VAL A 130 5.21 8.23 12.71
C VAL A 130 5.62 8.95 11.43
N PRO A 131 4.71 9.13 10.45
CA PRO A 131 5.01 9.88 9.24
C PRO A 131 5.38 11.34 9.55
N LEU A 132 6.41 11.82 8.88
CA LEU A 132 6.90 13.20 8.95
C LEU A 132 6.66 13.94 7.64
N ARG A 133 6.98 13.26 6.53
CA ARG A 133 6.84 13.79 5.19
C ARG A 133 6.59 12.65 4.20
N PHE A 134 5.75 12.92 3.19
CA PHE A 134 5.55 12.04 2.05
C PHE A 134 5.56 12.86 0.77
N THR A 135 6.18 12.34 -0.30
CA THR A 135 6.11 12.93 -1.63
C THR A 135 5.71 11.88 -2.65
N ARG A 136 5.00 12.34 -3.69
CA ARG A 136 4.55 11.53 -4.81
C ARG A 136 4.83 12.27 -6.11
N ASP A 137 5.50 11.62 -7.07
CA ASP A 137 5.56 12.03 -8.49
C ASP A 137 5.02 10.87 -9.33
N THR A 138 3.86 11.07 -9.92
CA THR A 138 3.12 10.08 -10.69
C THR A 138 2.99 10.56 -12.14
N ARG A 139 3.28 9.68 -13.09
CA ARG A 139 2.96 9.87 -14.49
C ARG A 139 2.26 8.64 -15.04
N GLU A 140 1.03 8.82 -15.49
CA GLU A 140 0.18 7.78 -16.09
C GLU A 140 -0.32 8.25 -17.46
N GLY A 141 0.36 7.84 -18.51
CA GLY A 141 0.11 8.35 -19.84
C GLY A 141 0.30 9.87 -19.93
N ARG A 142 -0.82 10.62 -20.01
CA ARG A 142 -0.84 12.10 -20.02
C ARG A 142 -1.11 12.71 -18.65
N TYR A 143 -1.59 11.92 -17.71
CA TYR A 143 -1.82 12.40 -16.34
C TYR A 143 -0.51 12.55 -15.61
N ILE A 144 -0.37 13.63 -14.84
CA ILE A 144 0.77 13.91 -13.98
C ILE A 144 0.23 14.39 -12.64
N ALA A 145 0.73 13.83 -11.54
CA ALA A 145 0.50 14.34 -10.18
C ALA A 145 1.84 14.50 -9.46
N ARG A 146 1.98 15.59 -8.69
CA ARG A 146 3.13 15.85 -7.82
C ARG A 146 2.62 16.40 -6.52
N ASN A 147 2.78 15.65 -5.47
CA ASN A 147 2.22 15.99 -4.17
C ASN A 147 3.30 15.93 -3.10
N THR A 148 3.22 16.85 -2.14
CA THR A 148 4.05 16.86 -0.93
C THR A 148 3.14 17.00 0.28
N TYR A 149 3.33 16.14 1.27
CA TYR A 149 2.58 16.12 2.52
C TYR A 149 3.56 16.30 3.68
N ASN A 150 3.31 17.28 4.55
CA ASN A 150 4.05 17.47 5.79
C ASN A 150 3.09 17.24 6.96
N TYR A 151 3.45 16.30 7.84
CA TYR A 151 2.61 15.86 8.96
C TYR A 151 2.89 16.73 10.19
N MET A 152 2.07 17.75 10.40
CA MET A 152 2.21 18.80 11.43
C MET A 152 1.64 18.34 12.77
N ARG A 153 2.19 17.27 13.39
CA ARG A 153 1.65 16.66 14.63
C ARG A 153 1.87 17.49 15.89
N ASN A 154 2.92 18.33 15.90
CA ASN A 154 3.30 19.13 17.08
C ASN A 154 2.64 20.51 17.11
N MET A 155 1.66 20.76 16.27
CA MET A 155 0.88 22.01 16.26
C MET A 155 -0.29 21.91 17.26
N PRO A 156 -0.82 23.05 17.74
CA PRO A 156 -2.00 23.06 18.61
C PRO A 156 -3.20 22.32 18.00
N GLU A 157 -3.35 22.41 16.67
CA GLU A 157 -4.31 21.66 15.86
C GLU A 157 -3.50 20.78 14.87
N PRO A 158 -3.31 19.48 15.16
CA PRO A 158 -2.59 18.60 14.28
C PRO A 158 -3.29 18.47 12.92
N HIS A 159 -2.55 18.65 11.83
CA HIS A 159 -3.05 18.56 10.46
C HIS A 159 -1.95 18.09 9.50
N ILE A 160 -2.30 17.71 8.29
CA ILE A 160 -1.38 17.49 7.18
C ILE A 160 -1.43 18.71 6.28
N GLN A 161 -0.29 19.40 6.14
CA GLN A 161 -0.14 20.44 5.12
C GLN A 161 0.22 19.77 3.81
N ALA A 162 -0.72 19.77 2.87
CA ALA A 162 -0.55 19.13 1.56
C ALA A 162 -0.45 20.17 0.44
N ASP A 163 0.62 20.05 -0.33
CA ASP A 163 0.85 20.80 -1.55
C ASP A 163 0.65 19.84 -2.72
N VAL A 164 -0.48 19.95 -3.43
CA VAL A 164 -0.91 18.99 -4.42
C VAL A 164 -1.04 19.63 -5.80
N TYR A 165 -0.44 18.98 -6.78
CA TYR A 165 -0.57 19.34 -8.20
C TYR A 165 -1.07 18.15 -9.02
N SER A 166 -2.01 18.39 -9.89
CA SER A 166 -2.30 17.46 -10.98
C SER A 166 -2.46 18.20 -12.31
N SER A 167 -2.13 17.51 -13.41
CA SER A 167 -2.30 18.07 -14.77
C SER A 167 -3.74 18.39 -15.11
N SER A 168 -4.66 17.98 -14.29
CA SER A 168 -6.09 18.11 -14.44
C SER A 168 -6.71 19.22 -13.59
N SER A 169 -6.26 19.39 -12.35
CA SER A 169 -6.84 20.36 -11.42
C SER A 169 -5.89 21.51 -11.05
N GLY A 170 -4.63 21.46 -11.55
CA GLY A 170 -3.61 22.47 -11.24
C GLY A 170 -3.07 22.32 -9.82
N GLN A 171 -2.43 23.39 -9.36
CA GLN A 171 -1.80 23.47 -8.03
C GLN A 171 -2.82 23.89 -6.96
N ARG A 172 -2.80 23.22 -5.81
CA ARG A 172 -3.60 23.53 -4.62
C ARG A 172 -2.81 23.29 -3.37
N ASN A 173 -3.03 24.13 -2.36
CA ASN A 173 -2.56 23.91 -0.99
C ASN A 173 -3.78 23.60 -0.14
N VAL A 174 -3.76 22.47 0.56
CA VAL A 174 -4.88 22.01 1.38
C VAL A 174 -4.37 21.58 2.75
N GLU A 175 -5.19 21.76 3.77
CA GLU A 175 -4.99 21.19 5.08
C GLU A 175 -5.91 19.98 5.22
N LEU A 176 -5.32 18.82 5.54
CA LEU A 176 -6.06 17.59 5.69
C LEU A 176 -6.11 17.18 7.17
N PRO A 177 -7.17 16.50 7.62
CA PRO A 177 -7.27 16.00 8.98
C PRO A 177 -6.14 15.01 9.29
N LEU A 178 -5.63 15.08 10.52
CA LEU A 178 -4.57 14.21 11.01
C LEU A 178 -4.95 13.64 12.36
N ASP A 179 -5.20 12.36 12.42
CA ASP A 179 -5.38 11.60 13.65
C ASP A 179 -4.17 10.70 13.96
N SER A 180 -4.23 9.94 15.06
CA SER A 180 -3.17 9.03 15.46
C SER A 180 -2.97 7.85 14.51
N CYS A 181 -3.99 7.52 13.71
CA CYS A 181 -4.01 6.38 12.79
C CYS A 181 -3.79 6.78 11.32
N THR A 182 -3.43 8.05 11.07
CA THR A 182 -3.21 8.54 9.70
C THR A 182 -1.76 8.37 9.29
N TYR A 183 -1.55 7.65 8.20
CA TYR A 183 -0.24 7.31 7.63
C TYR A 183 -0.16 7.77 6.16
N ASP A 184 1.01 7.68 5.56
CA ASP A 184 1.19 7.59 4.13
C ASP A 184 1.31 6.12 3.70
N LEU A 185 1.23 5.84 2.41
CA LEU A 185 1.23 4.47 1.89
C LEU A 185 2.52 3.69 2.20
N PRO A 186 3.75 4.25 2.00
CA PRO A 186 4.97 3.57 2.38
C PRO A 186 5.09 3.32 3.89
N ALA A 187 4.76 4.29 4.74
CA ALA A 187 4.79 4.10 6.19
C ALA A 187 3.78 3.02 6.62
N LEU A 188 2.59 3.01 6.02
CA LEU A 188 1.57 1.99 6.28
C LEU A 188 2.03 0.58 5.89
N PHE A 189 2.76 0.44 4.78
CA PHE A 189 3.36 -0.83 4.36
C PHE A 189 4.30 -1.39 5.44
N PHE A 190 5.16 -0.55 6.03
CA PHE A 190 6.06 -0.97 7.11
C PHE A 190 5.35 -1.17 8.44
N LEU A 191 4.34 -0.35 8.77
CA LEU A 191 3.50 -0.56 9.95
C LEU A 191 2.80 -1.92 9.90
N ALA A 192 2.22 -2.29 8.76
CA ALA A 192 1.51 -3.55 8.56
C ALA A 192 2.42 -4.79 8.80
N ARG A 193 3.72 -4.67 8.56
CA ARG A 193 4.70 -5.73 8.87
C ARG A 193 4.93 -5.94 10.36
N ASN A 194 4.57 -4.96 11.20
CA ASN A 194 4.66 -5.04 12.66
C ASN A 194 3.32 -5.32 13.33
N MET A 195 2.29 -5.71 12.57
CA MET A 195 1.02 -6.12 13.15
C MET A 195 1.19 -7.31 14.09
N ASP A 196 0.48 -7.26 15.21
CA ASP A 196 0.34 -8.41 16.11
C ASP A 196 -0.75 -9.33 15.57
N PHE A 197 -0.35 -10.26 14.70
CA PHE A 197 -1.30 -11.21 14.08
C PHE A 197 -1.92 -12.19 15.08
N ASP A 198 -1.40 -12.29 16.30
CA ASP A 198 -1.97 -13.13 17.35
C ASP A 198 -3.02 -12.36 18.18
N ALA A 199 -2.91 -11.03 18.23
CA ALA A 199 -3.95 -10.14 18.79
C ALA A 199 -5.08 -9.81 17.79
N VAL A 200 -4.88 -10.09 16.50
CA VAL A 200 -5.88 -9.81 15.44
C VAL A 200 -6.85 -10.98 15.31
N THR A 201 -8.14 -10.74 15.50
CA THR A 201 -9.20 -11.74 15.33
C THR A 201 -9.54 -11.90 13.84
N PRO A 202 -9.51 -13.12 13.27
CA PRO A 202 -9.93 -13.35 11.90
C PRO A 202 -11.37 -12.89 11.63
N GLY A 203 -11.59 -12.26 10.47
CA GLY A 203 -12.88 -11.75 10.05
C GLY A 203 -13.29 -10.39 10.64
N VAL A 204 -12.55 -9.86 11.61
CA VAL A 204 -12.81 -8.54 12.20
C VAL A 204 -12.16 -7.45 11.34
N ARG A 205 -12.83 -6.31 11.18
CA ARG A 205 -12.34 -5.13 10.47
C ARG A 205 -11.49 -4.26 11.38
N TYR A 206 -10.27 -3.98 10.96
CA TYR A 206 -9.34 -3.08 11.63
C TYR A 206 -9.18 -1.81 10.80
N PRO A 207 -9.69 -0.66 11.28
CA PRO A 207 -9.65 0.58 10.53
C PRO A 207 -8.23 1.18 10.50
N MET A 208 -7.95 1.89 9.41
CA MET A 208 -6.75 2.72 9.23
C MET A 208 -7.07 3.88 8.30
N THR A 209 -6.28 4.92 8.32
CA THR A 209 -6.42 6.06 7.44
C THR A 209 -5.12 6.37 6.72
N PHE A 210 -5.21 6.84 5.49
CA PHE A 210 -4.05 7.38 4.79
C PHE A 210 -4.42 8.61 3.95
N ALA A 211 -3.44 9.53 3.84
CA ALA A 211 -3.58 10.74 3.05
C ALA A 211 -3.01 10.52 1.64
N ILE A 212 -3.79 10.88 0.63
CA ILE A 212 -3.35 10.93 -0.77
C ILE A 212 -4.23 11.91 -1.57
N ASP A 213 -3.67 12.51 -2.60
CA ASP A 213 -4.29 13.61 -3.35
C ASP A 213 -4.73 14.76 -2.40
N ASP A 214 -5.95 15.13 -2.37
CA ASP A 214 -6.48 16.22 -1.53
C ASP A 214 -7.45 15.72 -0.45
N ASP A 215 -7.31 14.46 -0.02
CA ASP A 215 -8.20 13.85 0.96
C ASP A 215 -7.51 12.83 1.87
N VAL A 216 -8.19 12.43 2.95
CA VAL A 216 -7.84 11.35 3.86
C VAL A 216 -8.87 10.24 3.74
N TYR A 217 -8.39 9.04 3.42
CA TYR A 217 -9.23 7.90 3.13
C TYR A 217 -9.27 6.91 4.29
N ASN A 218 -10.49 6.50 4.64
CA ASN A 218 -10.72 5.44 5.59
C ASN A 218 -10.74 4.09 4.88
N VAL A 219 -9.83 3.22 5.28
CA VAL A 219 -9.72 1.86 4.79
C VAL A 219 -9.74 0.89 5.95
N TYR A 220 -9.87 -0.40 5.68
CA TYR A 220 -9.73 -1.43 6.71
C TYR A 220 -8.98 -2.63 6.13
N PHE A 221 -8.45 -3.43 7.02
CA PHE A 221 -7.99 -4.76 6.66
C PHE A 221 -8.69 -5.81 7.53
N ILE A 222 -8.71 -7.05 7.03
CA ILE A 222 -9.30 -8.21 7.69
C ILE A 222 -8.30 -9.34 7.60
N LEU A 223 -7.94 -9.95 8.72
CA LEU A 223 -7.16 -11.18 8.73
C LEU A 223 -8.05 -12.34 8.24
N LEU A 224 -7.63 -13.02 7.17
CA LEU A 224 -8.33 -14.18 6.62
C LEU A 224 -7.77 -15.52 7.12
N GLY A 225 -6.52 -15.54 7.59
CA GLY A 225 -5.90 -16.73 8.18
C GLY A 225 -4.50 -17.01 7.63
N ARG A 226 -4.02 -18.23 7.88
CA ARG A 226 -2.71 -18.71 7.43
C ARG A 226 -2.87 -19.85 6.42
N GLU A 227 -2.06 -19.85 5.38
CA GLU A 227 -2.04 -20.91 4.36
C GLU A 227 -0.64 -21.11 3.79
N THR A 228 -0.42 -22.22 3.10
CA THR A 228 0.75 -22.40 2.25
C THR A 228 0.37 -22.09 0.80
N ARG A 229 0.98 -21.05 0.24
CA ARG A 229 0.70 -20.60 -1.13
C ARG A 229 1.89 -20.87 -2.05
N LYS A 230 1.60 -21.31 -3.28
CA LYS A 230 2.59 -21.40 -4.35
C LYS A 230 2.73 -20.04 -5.01
N ILE A 231 3.93 -19.47 -4.95
CA ILE A 231 4.26 -18.17 -5.53
C ILE A 231 5.27 -18.39 -6.68
N LYS A 232 5.00 -17.83 -7.85
CA LYS A 232 5.87 -17.97 -9.03
C LYS A 232 7.24 -17.37 -8.72
N GLY A 233 8.30 -18.16 -8.90
CA GLY A 233 9.67 -17.79 -8.61
C GLY A 233 10.16 -18.14 -7.20
N LEU A 234 9.25 -18.32 -6.22
CA LEU A 234 9.59 -18.65 -4.82
C LEU A 234 9.28 -20.11 -4.46
N GLY A 235 8.30 -20.74 -5.14
CA GLY A 235 7.80 -22.06 -4.77
C GLY A 235 6.68 -21.98 -3.72
N HIS A 236 6.66 -22.93 -2.78
CA HIS A 236 5.68 -22.96 -1.70
C HIS A 236 6.19 -22.15 -0.51
N VAL A 237 5.35 -21.25 0.00
CA VAL A 237 5.66 -20.35 1.13
C VAL A 237 4.52 -20.42 2.13
N ARG A 238 4.84 -20.53 3.43
CA ARG A 238 3.85 -20.29 4.49
C ARG A 238 3.52 -18.82 4.51
N THR A 239 2.24 -18.49 4.51
CA THR A 239 1.77 -17.12 4.38
C THR A 239 0.65 -16.81 5.36
N ILE A 240 0.59 -15.55 5.77
CA ILE A 240 -0.56 -14.95 6.41
C ILE A 240 -1.32 -14.19 5.32
N LYS A 241 -2.62 -14.44 5.20
CA LYS A 241 -3.50 -13.84 4.20
C LYS A 241 -4.43 -12.84 4.84
N PHE A 242 -4.56 -11.68 4.24
CA PHE A 242 -5.55 -10.70 4.64
C PHE A 242 -6.18 -9.99 3.44
N ALA A 243 -7.33 -9.38 3.68
CA ALA A 243 -8.01 -8.49 2.76
C ALA A 243 -7.81 -7.05 3.19
N ALA A 244 -7.63 -6.14 2.23
CA ALA A 244 -7.61 -4.71 2.45
C ALA A 244 -8.63 -4.05 1.55
N LYS A 245 -9.43 -3.10 2.11
CA LYS A 245 -10.41 -2.37 1.32
C LYS A 245 -9.72 -1.53 0.25
N LEU A 246 -10.19 -1.67 -0.98
CA LEU A 246 -9.83 -0.79 -2.08
C LEU A 246 -10.77 0.43 -2.10
N LEU A 247 -10.21 1.58 -2.42
CA LEU A 247 -11.01 2.78 -2.64
C LEU A 247 -11.80 2.64 -3.93
N ALA A 248 -13.10 2.92 -3.87
CA ALA A 248 -13.92 2.99 -5.06
C ALA A 248 -13.46 4.14 -5.97
N GLY A 249 -13.42 3.91 -7.27
CA GLY A 249 -12.97 4.89 -8.25
C GLY A 249 -13.08 4.39 -9.68
N GLU A 250 -12.41 5.05 -10.62
CA GLU A 250 -12.45 4.66 -12.04
C GLU A 250 -11.85 3.26 -12.33
N VAL A 251 -11.12 2.68 -11.37
CA VAL A 251 -10.41 1.40 -11.52
C VAL A 251 -10.93 0.31 -10.63
N PHE A 252 -11.23 0.66 -9.39
CA PHE A 252 -11.76 -0.28 -8.41
C PHE A 252 -13.26 -0.08 -8.26
N THR A 253 -14.00 -1.19 -8.20
CA THR A 253 -15.46 -1.13 -7.99
C THR A 253 -15.82 -0.74 -6.57
N GLY A 254 -14.87 -0.89 -5.62
CA GLY A 254 -15.09 -0.72 -4.18
C GLY A 254 -15.94 -1.81 -3.55
N GLU A 255 -16.35 -2.81 -4.33
CA GLU A 255 -17.17 -3.93 -3.88
C GLU A 255 -16.33 -5.12 -3.42
N GLU A 256 -15.12 -5.26 -3.97
CA GLU A 256 -14.21 -6.35 -3.65
C GLU A 256 -12.92 -5.82 -3.01
N ASP A 257 -12.41 -6.54 -2.02
CA ASP A 257 -11.19 -6.20 -1.31
C ASP A 257 -9.94 -6.71 -2.06
N MET A 258 -8.83 -6.01 -1.90
CA MET A 258 -7.53 -6.50 -2.31
C MET A 258 -7.09 -7.62 -1.38
N LEU A 259 -6.65 -8.74 -1.95
CA LEU A 259 -6.04 -9.84 -1.18
C LEU A 259 -4.53 -9.66 -1.12
N ILE A 260 -3.96 -9.83 0.07
CA ILE A 260 -2.53 -9.67 0.33
C ILE A 260 -2.02 -10.91 1.07
N TRP A 261 -0.84 -11.40 0.67
CA TRP A 261 -0.13 -12.48 1.34
C TRP A 261 1.23 -11.99 1.80
N VAL A 262 1.49 -12.12 3.09
CA VAL A 262 2.80 -11.84 3.68
C VAL A 262 3.44 -13.15 4.15
N SER A 263 4.77 -13.17 4.30
CA SER A 263 5.48 -14.32 4.83
C SER A 263 5.08 -14.58 6.29
N ASP A 264 4.82 -15.84 6.62
CA ASP A 264 4.55 -16.29 8.00
C ASP A 264 5.87 -16.63 8.69
N ASP A 265 6.67 -15.59 8.91
CA ASP A 265 7.95 -15.56 9.60
C ASP A 265 8.22 -14.16 10.19
N ASP A 266 9.35 -14.01 10.87
CA ASP A 266 9.70 -12.78 11.59
C ASP A 266 9.91 -11.55 10.67
N ASN A 267 10.15 -11.75 9.36
CA ASN A 267 10.28 -10.63 8.41
C ASN A 267 8.94 -10.08 7.93
N ARG A 268 7.88 -10.93 7.85
CA ARG A 268 6.53 -10.55 7.38
C ARG A 268 6.55 -9.81 6.04
N ILE A 269 7.32 -10.36 5.11
CA ILE A 269 7.54 -9.77 3.78
C ILE A 269 6.24 -9.84 2.97
N PRO A 270 5.76 -8.76 2.36
CA PRO A 270 4.70 -8.83 1.37
C PRO A 270 5.16 -9.64 0.15
N LEU A 271 4.52 -10.77 -0.07
CA LEU A 271 4.91 -11.74 -1.09
C LEU A 271 4.10 -11.62 -2.37
N MET A 272 2.83 -11.30 -2.20
CA MET A 272 1.87 -11.24 -3.30
C MET A 272 0.65 -10.43 -2.90
N PHE A 273 0.04 -9.77 -3.88
CA PHE A 273 -1.30 -9.21 -3.78
C PHE A 273 -2.10 -9.53 -5.05
N GLU A 274 -3.41 -9.55 -4.92
CA GLU A 274 -4.38 -9.63 -6.00
C GLU A 274 -5.45 -8.59 -5.77
N ALA A 275 -5.69 -7.72 -6.77
CA ALA A 275 -6.67 -6.67 -6.72
C ALA A 275 -7.62 -6.79 -7.91
N PRO A 276 -8.93 -6.99 -7.68
CA PRO A 276 -9.91 -6.87 -8.72
C PRO A 276 -9.98 -5.41 -9.19
N ILE A 277 -10.01 -5.23 -10.50
CA ILE A 277 -10.17 -3.91 -11.13
C ILE A 277 -11.37 -3.96 -12.07
N LEU A 278 -11.85 -2.80 -12.53
CA LEU A 278 -13.04 -2.71 -13.39
C LEU A 278 -13.00 -3.67 -14.59
N VAL A 279 -11.81 -3.96 -15.08
CA VAL A 279 -11.60 -4.88 -16.19
C VAL A 279 -10.44 -5.81 -15.85
N GLY A 280 -10.74 -7.03 -15.38
CA GLY A 280 -9.75 -8.03 -15.05
C GLY A 280 -9.17 -7.93 -13.64
N THR A 281 -7.97 -8.47 -13.46
CA THR A 281 -7.27 -8.51 -12.18
C THR A 281 -5.85 -8.01 -12.32
N ALA A 282 -5.44 -7.10 -11.45
CA ALA A 282 -4.06 -6.73 -11.24
C ALA A 282 -3.48 -7.56 -10.09
N SER A 283 -2.28 -8.07 -10.24
CA SER A 283 -1.57 -8.75 -9.17
C SER A 283 -0.09 -8.35 -9.15
N GLY A 284 0.51 -8.39 -7.97
CA GLY A 284 1.94 -8.22 -7.80
C GLY A 284 2.52 -9.39 -7.04
N ARG A 285 3.76 -9.74 -7.35
CA ARG A 285 4.50 -10.80 -6.66
C ARG A 285 5.93 -10.36 -6.40
N LEU A 286 6.45 -10.76 -5.26
CA LEU A 286 7.87 -10.60 -4.93
C LEU A 286 8.71 -11.35 -5.95
N SER A 287 9.72 -10.69 -6.50
CA SER A 287 10.64 -11.24 -7.50
C SER A 287 12.12 -11.12 -7.11
N GLY A 288 12.45 -10.29 -6.12
CA GLY A 288 13.79 -10.13 -5.56
C GLY A 288 13.73 -9.49 -4.18
N TRP A 289 14.75 -9.76 -3.36
CA TRP A 289 14.91 -9.11 -2.05
C TRP A 289 16.37 -9.17 -1.60
N SER A 290 16.73 -8.23 -0.73
CA SER A 290 18.00 -8.23 0.00
C SER A 290 17.86 -7.47 1.34
N GLY A 291 18.87 -7.57 2.20
CA GLY A 291 18.94 -6.78 3.43
C GLY A 291 17.96 -7.19 4.54
N LEU A 292 17.32 -8.36 4.46
CA LEU A 292 16.39 -8.82 5.48
C LEU A 292 17.02 -8.88 6.87
N LYS A 293 16.26 -8.48 7.89
CA LYS A 293 16.68 -8.56 9.29
C LYS A 293 16.76 -9.99 9.81
N HIS A 294 15.84 -10.85 9.37
CA HIS A 294 15.71 -12.24 9.82
C HIS A 294 15.86 -13.22 8.64
N PRO A 295 16.16 -14.51 8.90
CA PRO A 295 16.12 -15.54 7.86
C PRO A 295 14.72 -15.65 7.23
N PHE A 296 14.63 -15.83 5.91
CA PHE A 296 13.35 -16.09 5.22
C PHE A 296 12.92 -17.54 5.47
N SER A 297 12.40 -17.82 6.66
CA SER A 297 12.13 -19.17 7.18
C SER A 297 10.77 -19.75 6.75
N SER A 298 9.89 -18.94 6.15
CA SER A 298 8.58 -19.37 5.66
C SER A 298 8.64 -20.13 4.33
N LEU A 299 9.77 -20.13 3.62
CA LEU A 299 9.98 -20.94 2.41
C LEU A 299 9.90 -22.44 2.75
N VAL A 300 8.92 -23.12 2.15
CA VAL A 300 8.79 -24.58 2.29
C VAL A 300 9.76 -25.25 1.31
N ARG A 301 10.89 -25.72 1.81
CA ARG A 301 11.81 -26.52 0.99
C ARG A 301 11.11 -27.82 0.61
N SER A 302 10.96 -28.09 -0.68
CA SER A 302 10.58 -29.43 -1.14
C SER A 302 11.64 -30.39 -0.60
N GLN A 303 11.27 -31.29 0.32
CA GLN A 303 12.13 -32.44 0.63
C GLN A 303 12.31 -33.17 -0.70
N GLY A 304 13.51 -33.07 -1.27
CA GLY A 304 13.88 -33.86 -2.45
C GLY A 304 13.61 -35.32 -2.13
N ARG A 305 12.82 -35.97 -2.98
CA ARG A 305 12.80 -37.44 -3.02
C ARG A 305 14.24 -37.89 -3.25
N GLN A 306 14.84 -38.47 -2.23
CA GLN A 306 16.05 -39.30 -2.36
C GLN A 306 15.69 -40.54 -3.17
#